data_4f124a9de72e44016fc83ffc1e16b4ee
#
_entry.id   4f124a9de72e44016fc83ffc1e16b4ee
#
_cell.length_a   1.000
_cell.length_b   1.000
_cell.length_c   1.000
_cell.angle_alpha   90.00
_cell.angle_beta   90.00
_cell.angle_gamma   90.00
#
_symmetry.space_group_name_H-M   'P 1'
#
loop_
_entity.id
_entity.type
_entity.pdbx_description
1 polymer ?
#
loop_
_entity_poly.entity_id
_entity_poly.type
_entity_poly.pdbx_seq_one_letter_code
_entity_poly.pdbx_strand_id
1 'polypeptide(L)'
;APKTVNNFVFLAKQGYYTNVPFHRIIKGFMIQTGDPTGTGAGGPGYRFADEPVTRDYVRGTVAMANAGPNTNGSQFFIMHQD
;
A
#
# COMPACT_ATOMS: atom_id res chain seq x y z
N ALA A 1 10.69 4.13 7.60
CA ALA A 1 10.56 3.39 6.34
C ALA A 1 10.98 4.24 5.14
N PRO A 2 12.27 4.59 5.02
CA PRO A 2 12.69 5.52 3.98
C PRO A 2 12.49 5.01 2.56
N LYS A 3 12.71 3.73 2.30
CA LYS A 3 12.52 3.15 0.96
C LYS A 3 11.05 3.06 0.60
N THR A 4 10.22 2.65 1.54
CA THR A 4 8.78 2.55 1.36
C THR A 4 8.16 3.92 1.07
N VAL A 5 8.52 4.93 1.85
CA VAL A 5 8.03 6.29 1.65
C VAL A 5 8.51 6.84 0.31
N ASN A 6 9.77 6.64 -0.03
CA ASN A 6 10.32 7.10 -1.30
C ASN A 6 9.59 6.47 -2.49
N ASN A 7 9.30 5.18 -2.42
CA ASN A 7 8.54 4.49 -3.45
C ASN A 7 7.14 5.08 -3.62
N PHE A 8 6.43 5.30 -2.52
CA PHE A 8 5.11 5.90 -2.56
C PHE A 8 5.14 7.28 -3.21
N VAL A 9 6.07 8.13 -2.78
CA VAL A 9 6.20 9.49 -3.33
C VAL A 9 6.56 9.45 -4.82
N PHE A 10 7.47 8.57 -5.21
CA PHE A 10 7.84 8.40 -6.62
C PHE A 10 6.63 8.02 -7.48
N LEU A 11 5.88 7.02 -7.06
CA LEU A 11 4.70 6.58 -7.80
C LEU A 11 3.61 7.67 -7.84
N ALA A 12 3.40 8.37 -6.74
CA ALA A 12 2.43 9.47 -6.68
C ALA A 12 2.80 10.58 -7.66
N LYS A 13 4.07 10.94 -7.74
CA LYS A 13 4.54 11.97 -8.68
C LYS A 13 4.42 11.54 -10.14
N GLN A 14 4.48 10.25 -10.43
CA GLN A 14 4.29 9.72 -11.76
C GLN A 14 2.80 9.63 -12.17
N GLY A 15 1.88 9.98 -11.29
CA GLY A 15 0.45 9.83 -11.53
C GLY A 15 -0.03 8.38 -11.46
N TYR A 16 0.76 7.49 -10.90
CA TYR A 16 0.44 6.06 -10.83
C TYR A 16 -0.87 5.77 -10.12
N TYR A 17 -1.19 6.53 -9.06
CA TYR A 17 -2.40 6.31 -8.27
C TYR A 17 -3.63 7.03 -8.81
N THR A 18 -3.52 7.77 -9.91
CA THR A 18 -4.65 8.51 -10.47
C THR A 18 -5.74 7.54 -10.95
N ASN A 19 -6.97 7.73 -10.47
CA ASN A 19 -8.14 6.90 -10.81
C ASN A 19 -7.98 5.42 -10.44
N VAL A 20 -7.10 5.09 -9.50
CA VAL A 20 -6.96 3.72 -9.00
C VAL A 20 -8.05 3.45 -7.97
N PRO A 21 -8.82 2.35 -8.09
CA PRO A 21 -9.92 2.07 -7.17
C PRO A 21 -9.44 1.57 -5.82
N PHE A 22 -10.28 1.75 -4.80
CA PHE A 22 -10.14 1.05 -3.53
C PHE A 22 -10.77 -0.33 -3.71
N HIS A 23 -9.97 -1.30 -4.12
CA HIS A 23 -10.46 -2.62 -4.51
C HIS A 23 -10.82 -3.52 -3.32
N ARG A 24 -10.45 -3.14 -2.10
CA ARG A 24 -10.74 -3.92 -0.91
C ARG A 24 -11.10 -3.01 0.25
N ILE A 25 -12.31 -3.21 0.77
CA ILE A 25 -12.81 -2.44 1.92
C ILE A 25 -13.33 -3.43 2.95
N ILE A 26 -12.72 -3.42 4.13
CA ILE A 26 -13.17 -4.23 5.26
C ILE A 26 -13.70 -3.30 6.33
N LYS A 27 -15.02 -3.31 6.50
CA LYS A 27 -15.71 -2.44 7.46
C LYS A 27 -15.13 -2.62 8.86
N GLY A 28 -14.81 -1.47 9.50
CA GLY A 28 -14.27 -1.48 10.85
C GLY A 28 -12.82 -1.91 10.95
N PHE A 29 -12.12 -2.05 9.83
CA PHE A 29 -10.73 -2.49 9.81
C PHE A 29 -9.86 -1.59 8.91
N MET A 30 -10.00 -1.70 7.59
CA MET A 30 -9.12 -0.97 6.68
C MET A 30 -9.73 -0.82 5.29
N ILE A 31 -9.16 0.10 4.51
CA ILE A 31 -9.41 0.23 3.09
C ILE A 31 -8.08 0.08 2.35
N GLN A 32 -8.08 -0.62 1.24
CA GLN A 32 -6.86 -0.94 0.49
C GLN A 32 -6.99 -0.50 -0.96
N THR A 33 -5.92 0.07 -1.49
CA THR A 33 -5.84 0.57 -2.86
C THR A 33 -4.42 0.42 -3.40
N GLY A 34 -4.16 1.00 -4.56
CA GLY A 34 -2.82 1.06 -5.15
C GLY A 34 -2.57 0.04 -6.24
N ASP A 35 -3.58 -0.76 -6.60
CA ASP A 35 -3.50 -1.68 -7.73
C ASP A 35 -4.30 -1.12 -8.91
N PRO A 36 -3.64 -0.67 -9.98
CA PRO A 36 -4.34 -0.13 -11.15
C PRO A 36 -5.30 -1.11 -11.81
N THR A 37 -5.08 -2.41 -11.65
CA THR A 37 -5.98 -3.43 -12.21
C THR A 37 -7.22 -3.65 -11.36
N GLY A 38 -7.20 -3.22 -10.10
CA GLY A 38 -8.32 -3.37 -9.18
C GLY A 38 -8.56 -4.79 -8.69
N THR A 39 -7.64 -5.72 -8.93
CA THR A 39 -7.81 -7.14 -8.59
C THR A 39 -7.08 -7.57 -7.32
N GLY A 40 -6.17 -6.75 -6.84
CA GLY A 40 -5.27 -7.10 -5.73
C GLY A 40 -3.99 -7.78 -6.18
N ALA A 41 -3.87 -8.13 -7.45
CA ALA A 41 -2.70 -8.82 -8.00
C ALA A 41 -1.78 -7.92 -8.82
N GLY A 42 -2.20 -6.69 -9.13
CA GLY A 42 -1.41 -5.76 -9.92
C GLY A 42 -0.40 -5.00 -9.09
N GLY A 43 0.53 -4.34 -9.77
CA GLY A 43 1.57 -3.55 -9.15
C GLY A 43 2.42 -2.82 -10.17
N PRO A 44 3.50 -2.17 -9.74
CA PRO A 44 4.30 -1.30 -10.60
C PRO A 44 5.32 -2.04 -11.48
N GLY A 45 5.32 -3.36 -11.47
CA GLY A 45 6.28 -4.15 -12.25
C GLY A 45 7.57 -4.47 -11.49
N TYR A 46 7.65 -4.11 -10.24
CA TYR A 46 8.80 -4.45 -9.39
C TYR A 46 8.32 -4.73 -7.95
N ARG A 47 9.22 -5.29 -7.15
CA ARG A 47 8.98 -5.54 -5.73
C ARG A 47 10.19 -5.07 -4.93
N PHE A 48 10.00 -4.77 -3.66
CA PHE A 48 11.09 -4.41 -2.78
C PHE A 48 10.95 -5.04 -1.40
N ALA A 49 12.08 -5.09 -0.70
CA ALA A 49 12.18 -5.76 0.60
C ALA A 49 11.40 -5.03 1.68
N ASP A 50 10.97 -5.80 2.67
CA ASP A 50 10.33 -5.25 3.86
C ASP A 50 11.31 -4.35 4.61
N GLU A 51 10.79 -3.28 5.18
CA GLU A 51 11.51 -2.43 6.12
C GLU A 51 10.98 -2.68 7.52
N PRO A 52 11.81 -2.45 8.56
CA PRO A 52 11.37 -2.69 9.95
C PRO A 52 10.14 -1.85 10.29
N VAL A 53 9.17 -2.49 10.95
CA VAL A 53 7.99 -1.80 11.49
C VAL A 53 8.37 -1.27 12.87
N THR A 54 8.31 0.04 13.03
CA THR A 54 8.73 0.71 14.27
C THR A 54 7.57 1.33 15.04
N ARG A 55 6.35 1.24 14.53
CA ARG A 55 5.15 1.82 15.14
C ARG A 55 3.99 0.86 15.07
N ASP A 56 3.07 0.97 16.00
CA ASP A 56 1.83 0.21 15.98
C ASP A 56 0.92 0.73 14.86
N TYR A 57 0.10 -0.16 14.31
CA TYR A 57 -0.90 0.20 13.32
C TYR A 57 -2.16 0.66 14.05
N VAL A 58 -2.31 1.98 14.15
CA VAL A 58 -3.47 2.61 14.74
C VAL A 58 -4.34 3.24 13.66
N ARG A 59 -5.52 3.67 14.01
CA ARG A 59 -6.43 4.35 13.10
C ARG A 59 -5.71 5.50 12.37
N GLY A 60 -5.85 5.54 11.05
CA GLY A 60 -5.20 6.53 10.20
C GLY A 60 -3.80 6.15 9.73
N THR A 61 -3.23 5.05 10.22
CA THR A 61 -1.94 4.57 9.74
C THR A 61 -2.05 4.10 8.29
N VAL A 62 -1.09 4.49 7.47
CA VAL A 62 -0.92 3.98 6.11
C VAL A 62 0.20 2.95 6.13
N ALA A 63 -0.08 1.75 5.64
CA ALA A 63 0.88 0.66 5.63
C ALA A 63 0.83 -0.08 4.29
N MET A 64 1.95 -0.71 3.93
CA MET A 64 2.05 -1.45 2.66
C MET A 64 1.32 -2.79 2.74
N ALA A 65 0.55 -3.08 1.70
CA ALA A 65 0.01 -4.41 1.46
C ALA A 65 0.99 -5.19 0.59
N ASN A 66 1.07 -6.50 0.80
CA ASN A 66 1.94 -7.36 0.00
C ASN A 66 1.42 -8.80 -0.02
N ALA A 67 2.10 -9.65 -0.80
CA ALA A 67 1.72 -11.06 -0.98
C ALA A 67 2.62 -12.01 -0.19
N GLY A 68 3.34 -11.51 0.79
CA GLY A 68 4.28 -12.25 1.62
C GLY A 68 5.57 -11.48 1.82
N PRO A 69 6.63 -12.10 2.39
CA PRO A 69 7.88 -11.41 2.65
C PRO A 69 8.50 -10.79 1.39
N ASN A 70 8.97 -9.56 1.51
CA ASN A 70 9.72 -8.87 0.46
C ASN A 70 8.99 -8.75 -0.88
N THR A 71 7.66 -8.57 -0.83
CA THR A 71 6.85 -8.43 -2.04
C THR A 71 6.12 -7.09 -2.10
N ASN A 72 6.67 -6.06 -1.47
CA ASN A 72 6.09 -4.73 -1.50
C ASN A 72 6.17 -4.13 -2.92
N GLY A 73 5.16 -3.40 -3.29
CA GLY A 73 5.11 -2.73 -4.59
C GLY A 73 4.37 -1.41 -4.51
N SER A 74 3.11 -1.37 -4.94
CA SER A 74 2.32 -0.14 -4.96
C SER A 74 1.10 -0.16 -4.05
N GLN A 75 0.63 -1.33 -3.64
CA GLN A 75 -0.58 -1.43 -2.84
C GLN A 75 -0.33 -1.02 -1.40
N PHE A 76 -1.27 -0.29 -0.84
CA PHE A 76 -1.23 0.11 0.56
C PHE A 76 -2.64 0.10 1.14
N PHE A 77 -2.73 0.10 2.45
CA PHE A 77 -4.01 0.21 3.14
C PHE A 77 -3.97 1.30 4.20
N ILE A 78 -5.14 1.82 4.51
CA ILE A 78 -5.33 2.84 5.53
C ILE A 78 -6.14 2.21 6.65
N MET A 79 -5.62 2.24 7.88
CA MET A 79 -6.29 1.68 9.03
C MET A 79 -7.51 2.52 9.39
N HIS A 80 -8.67 1.88 9.52
CA HIS A 80 -9.91 2.51 9.96
C HIS A 80 -10.22 2.21 11.43
N GLN A 81 -9.56 1.22 12.01
CA GLN A 81 -9.73 0.78 13.37
C GLN A 81 -8.36 0.49 14.00
N ASP A 82 -8.24 0.75 15.27
CA ASP A 82 -7.00 0.46 16.01
C ASP A 82 -6.76 -1.04 16.17
#